data_a33d43c6adeec3aa6696e0058e3c5993
#
_entry.id   a33d43c6adeec3aa6696e0058e3c5993
#
_cell.length_a   1.000
_cell.length_b   1.000
_cell.length_c   1.000
_cell.angle_alpha   90.00
_cell.angle_beta   90.00
_cell.angle_gamma   90.00
#
_symmetry.space_group_name_H-M   'P 1'
#
loop_
_entity.id
_entity.type
_entity.pdbx_description
1 polymer ?
#
loop_
_entity_poly.entity_id
_entity_poly.type
_entity_poly.pdbx_seq_one_letter_code
_entity_poly.pdbx_strand_id
1 'polypeptide(L)'
;MSKKLLFATVAAATLIGSGFMFTGLNRANSKVEVVDFGKVKTAVAPAYDASVAAASDAHTKEFRIPITHQTIEIANGVKYEGWTFGGTVPGPVIRVNQGDVVKITLVNESPMPHSIDFHAARIPMNKAFKSIVPGEELKFEFTANDPGAFMVHCGTPPVLLHIMQGMYLPIIVDPKDGWGTKADKEFVLVQSEFYSMPEMAANGTHAMDYTGAQDKKASYVVFNGKAFQYKDHPLHVDVGDRVRLFVINAGPSFDSDFHIVGTIFDRVYPDGNPKNVLEHVQTQLIPAGGGAVFETVFDKDSNGEGAYAFVTHSFADAQKGAVGLIQVGNQQMAGMTH
;
A
#
# COMPACT_ATOMS: atom_id res chain seq x y z
N MET A 1 -29.15 -86.87 12.27
CA MET A 1 -28.16 -87.89 12.69
C MET A 1 -26.74 -87.39 12.45
N SER A 2 -25.89 -87.62 13.43
CA SER A 2 -24.43 -87.51 13.43
C SER A 2 -23.76 -86.10 13.51
N LYS A 3 -23.36 -85.85 14.75
CA LYS A 3 -22.38 -84.83 15.16
C LYS A 3 -20.98 -85.20 14.64
N LYS A 4 -20.21 -84.25 14.14
CA LYS A 4 -18.74 -84.36 14.20
C LYS A 4 -18.17 -83.08 14.76
N LEU A 5 -17.55 -83.17 15.94
CA LEU A 5 -16.64 -82.22 16.53
C LEU A 5 -15.38 -82.09 15.63
N LEU A 6 -14.90 -80.87 15.46
CA LEU A 6 -13.54 -80.65 14.98
C LEU A 6 -12.87 -79.62 15.90
N PHE A 7 -11.74 -80.06 16.50
CA PHE A 7 -10.89 -79.32 17.42
C PHE A 7 -10.22 -78.14 16.62
N ALA A 8 -10.29 -76.94 17.20
CA ALA A 8 -9.53 -75.79 16.71
C ALA A 8 -8.24 -75.68 17.56
N THR A 9 -7.14 -75.76 16.89
CA THR A 9 -5.81 -75.49 17.39
C THR A 9 -5.59 -73.99 17.54
N VAL A 10 -5.25 -73.52 18.72
CA VAL A 10 -4.88 -72.14 18.99
C VAL A 10 -3.43 -71.97 18.59
N ALA A 11 -3.20 -71.14 17.56
CA ALA A 11 -1.87 -70.63 17.22
C ALA A 11 -1.70 -69.23 17.89
N ALA A 12 -0.76 -69.14 18.80
CA ALA A 12 -0.35 -67.92 19.39
C ALA A 12 0.39 -67.05 18.36
N ALA A 13 -0.21 -65.95 17.93
CA ALA A 13 0.45 -64.93 17.13
C ALA A 13 1.08 -63.86 18.03
N THR A 14 2.40 -63.81 18.02
CA THR A 14 3.21 -62.80 18.72
C THR A 14 2.97 -61.47 18.02
N LEU A 15 2.34 -60.53 18.71
CA LEU A 15 2.19 -59.13 18.29
C LEU A 15 3.54 -58.42 18.45
N ILE A 16 4.23 -58.22 17.32
CA ILE A 16 5.34 -57.27 17.25
C ILE A 16 4.73 -55.88 17.20
N GLY A 17 4.90 -55.12 18.30
CA GLY A 17 4.47 -53.75 18.41
C GLY A 17 5.28 -52.85 17.44
N SER A 18 4.67 -52.45 16.33
CA SER A 18 5.14 -51.31 15.55
C SER A 18 4.78 -50.05 16.30
N GLY A 19 5.78 -49.50 17.00
CA GLY A 19 5.68 -48.17 17.60
C GLY A 19 5.46 -47.13 16.52
N PHE A 20 4.24 -46.63 16.41
CA PHE A 20 3.99 -45.36 15.73
C PHE A 20 4.69 -44.27 16.54
N MET A 21 5.89 -43.87 16.09
CA MET A 21 6.44 -42.59 16.49
C MET A 21 5.50 -41.52 15.95
N PHE A 22 4.69 -40.96 16.83
CA PHE A 22 4.14 -39.63 16.65
C PHE A 22 5.33 -38.68 16.61
N THR A 23 5.83 -38.38 15.40
CA THR A 23 6.66 -37.22 15.22
C THR A 23 5.80 -36.04 15.62
N GLY A 24 6.08 -35.48 16.79
CA GLY A 24 5.47 -34.26 17.26
C GLY A 24 5.65 -33.23 16.13
N LEU A 25 4.55 -32.80 15.55
CA LEU A 25 4.48 -31.57 14.81
C LEU A 25 5.02 -30.50 15.78
N ASN A 26 6.29 -30.14 15.62
CA ASN A 26 6.81 -28.89 16.16
C ASN A 26 5.85 -27.81 15.62
N ARG A 27 4.93 -27.37 16.46
CA ARG A 27 4.33 -26.05 16.33
C ARG A 27 5.51 -25.09 16.47
N ALA A 28 6.15 -24.77 15.36
CA ALA A 28 6.98 -23.59 15.26
C ALA A 28 6.17 -22.48 15.94
N ASN A 29 6.72 -21.83 16.96
CA ASN A 29 6.13 -20.64 17.55
C ASN A 29 5.90 -19.67 16.40
N SER A 30 4.68 -19.62 15.89
CA SER A 30 4.33 -18.70 14.83
C SER A 30 4.49 -17.30 15.41
N LYS A 31 5.57 -16.64 15.02
CA LYS A 31 5.81 -15.25 15.40
C LYS A 31 4.59 -14.44 14.98
N VAL A 32 4.04 -13.66 15.89
CA VAL A 32 2.98 -12.70 15.63
C VAL A 32 3.61 -11.31 15.65
N GLU A 33 3.42 -10.55 14.61
CA GLU A 33 3.75 -9.13 14.59
C GLU A 33 2.50 -8.32 14.93
N VAL A 34 2.62 -7.36 15.84
CA VAL A 34 1.52 -6.46 16.21
C VAL A 34 1.94 -5.02 15.95
N VAL A 35 1.18 -4.33 15.10
CA VAL A 35 1.41 -2.94 14.72
C VAL A 35 0.19 -2.11 15.08
N ASP A 36 0.39 -1.08 15.90
CA ASP A 36 -0.65 -0.10 16.22
C ASP A 36 -0.36 1.21 15.47
N PHE A 37 -1.14 1.51 14.44
CA PHE A 37 -0.97 2.72 13.63
C PHE A 37 -1.24 4.00 14.40
N GLY A 38 -1.94 3.95 15.53
CA GLY A 38 -2.04 5.10 16.44
C GLY A 38 -0.71 5.44 17.13
N LYS A 39 0.28 4.55 17.09
CA LYS A 39 1.62 4.73 17.68
C LYS A 39 2.72 4.83 16.64
N VAL A 40 2.44 4.48 15.38
CA VAL A 40 3.40 4.63 14.27
C VAL A 40 3.50 6.12 13.94
N LYS A 41 4.71 6.65 13.99
CA LYS A 41 4.99 8.01 13.54
C LYS A 41 5.47 7.96 12.10
N THR A 42 4.56 8.17 11.16
CA THR A 42 4.94 8.40 9.76
C THR A 42 5.51 9.81 9.66
N ALA A 43 6.74 9.93 9.17
CA ALA A 43 7.32 11.24 8.92
C ALA A 43 6.60 11.90 7.72
N VAL A 44 5.93 13.02 7.98
CA VAL A 44 5.20 13.80 6.97
C VAL A 44 5.77 15.20 6.79
N ALA A 45 6.78 15.56 7.55
CA ALA A 45 7.45 16.86 7.47
C ALA A 45 8.98 16.66 7.48
N PRO A 46 9.72 17.31 6.58
CA PRO A 46 9.25 18.26 5.56
C PRO A 46 8.50 17.62 4.38
N ALA A 47 8.64 16.30 4.16
CA ALA A 47 7.91 15.51 3.17
C ALA A 47 7.52 14.15 3.77
N TYR A 48 6.51 13.49 3.18
CA TYR A 48 6.16 12.12 3.54
C TYR A 48 7.33 11.19 3.20
N ASP A 49 7.76 10.37 4.17
CA ASP A 49 8.82 9.37 3.94
C ASP A 49 8.26 8.23 3.07
N ALA A 50 8.73 8.21 1.82
CA ALA A 50 8.34 7.20 0.85
C ALA A 50 9.09 5.87 1.02
N SER A 51 10.15 5.81 1.85
CA SER A 51 10.92 4.60 2.08
C SER A 51 10.06 3.52 2.71
N VAL A 52 10.26 2.28 2.31
CA VAL A 52 9.53 1.15 2.89
C VAL A 52 10.48 0.02 3.28
N ALA A 53 10.35 -0.44 4.52
CA ALA A 53 11.08 -1.61 5.00
C ALA A 53 10.46 -2.91 4.45
N ALA A 54 11.28 -3.96 4.32
CA ALA A 54 10.79 -5.30 3.98
C ALA A 54 9.79 -5.81 5.03
N ALA A 55 8.87 -6.68 4.60
CA ALA A 55 7.98 -7.36 5.53
C ALA A 55 8.77 -8.21 6.52
N SER A 56 8.27 -8.32 7.75
CA SER A 56 8.84 -9.22 8.75
C SER A 56 8.55 -10.69 8.41
N ASP A 57 9.30 -11.61 9.05
CA ASP A 57 9.11 -13.07 8.90
C ASP A 57 7.92 -13.63 9.70
N ALA A 58 7.11 -12.78 10.33
CA ALA A 58 5.94 -13.21 11.07
C ALA A 58 4.82 -13.64 10.13
N HIS A 59 4.31 -14.87 10.28
CA HIS A 59 3.19 -15.36 9.47
C HIS A 59 1.82 -14.81 9.88
N THR A 60 1.70 -14.25 11.06
CA THR A 60 0.50 -13.54 11.49
C THR A 60 0.86 -12.11 11.77
N LYS A 61 0.16 -11.19 11.14
CA LYS A 61 0.35 -9.75 11.31
C LYS A 61 -0.95 -9.11 11.74
N GLU A 62 -0.93 -8.45 12.88
CA GLU A 62 -2.09 -7.82 13.51
C GLU A 62 -1.93 -6.30 13.43
N PHE A 63 -2.86 -5.62 12.76
CA PHE A 63 -2.85 -4.17 12.62
C PHE A 63 -4.05 -3.56 13.35
N ARG A 64 -3.76 -2.63 14.27
CA ARG A 64 -4.77 -1.73 14.82
C ARG A 64 -4.73 -0.44 14.02
N ILE A 65 -5.86 -0.08 13.39
CA ILE A 65 -5.99 1.07 12.50
C ILE A 65 -7.01 2.04 13.09
N PRO A 66 -6.59 3.09 13.78
CA PRO A 66 -7.50 4.14 14.22
C PRO A 66 -7.92 5.02 13.04
N ILE A 67 -9.19 5.40 13.01
CA ILE A 67 -9.73 6.40 12.10
C ILE A 67 -9.84 7.71 12.88
N THR A 68 -9.23 8.77 12.34
CA THR A 68 -9.27 10.10 12.95
C THR A 68 -9.46 11.18 11.89
N HIS A 69 -10.03 12.32 12.27
CA HIS A 69 -10.03 13.52 11.44
C HIS A 69 -8.95 14.46 11.93
N GLN A 70 -8.15 15.01 11.02
CA GLN A 70 -7.02 15.86 11.35
C GLN A 70 -6.81 16.95 10.31
N THR A 71 -6.24 18.06 10.72
CA THR A 71 -5.72 19.05 9.78
C THR A 71 -4.44 18.52 9.14
N ILE A 72 -4.44 18.41 7.82
CA ILE A 72 -3.28 18.05 7.00
C ILE A 72 -2.90 19.21 6.07
N GLU A 73 -1.68 19.21 5.56
CA GLU A 73 -1.22 20.17 4.56
C GLU A 73 -1.12 19.47 3.18
N ILE A 74 -2.00 19.85 2.27
CA ILE A 74 -2.10 19.22 0.92
C ILE A 74 -1.27 19.92 -0.16
N ALA A 75 -0.84 21.15 0.11
CA ALA A 75 0.13 21.93 -0.66
C ALA A 75 0.76 22.96 0.29
N ASN A 76 1.86 23.60 -0.11
CA ASN A 76 2.53 24.57 0.75
C ASN A 76 1.57 25.66 1.25
N GLY A 77 1.33 25.69 2.59
CA GLY A 77 0.42 26.62 3.24
C GLY A 77 -1.07 26.29 3.09
N VAL A 78 -1.44 25.25 2.36
CA VAL A 78 -2.84 24.87 2.13
C VAL A 78 -3.24 23.79 3.13
N LYS A 79 -3.94 24.19 4.18
CA LYS A 79 -4.47 23.29 5.20
C LYS A 79 -5.84 22.76 4.81
N TYR A 80 -6.07 21.49 5.08
CA TYR A 80 -7.27 20.75 4.70
C TYR A 80 -7.69 19.83 5.84
N GLU A 81 -8.99 19.58 5.99
CA GLU A 81 -9.46 18.58 6.95
C GLU A 81 -9.33 17.19 6.35
N GLY A 82 -8.29 16.46 6.71
CA GLY A 82 -8.07 15.09 6.27
C GLY A 82 -8.80 14.09 7.15
N TRP A 83 -9.43 13.09 6.52
CA TRP A 83 -9.93 11.91 7.21
C TRP A 83 -8.91 10.80 7.02
N THR A 84 -8.43 10.23 8.11
CA THR A 84 -7.20 9.45 8.06
C THR A 84 -7.35 8.05 8.61
N PHE A 85 -6.60 7.12 8.05
CA PHE A 85 -6.24 5.86 8.68
C PHE A 85 -4.87 6.02 9.35
N GLY A 86 -4.81 5.89 10.69
CA GLY A 86 -3.53 6.00 11.41
C GLY A 86 -2.94 7.41 11.49
N GLY A 87 -3.74 8.46 11.22
CA GLY A 87 -3.35 9.84 11.48
C GLY A 87 -2.58 10.56 10.35
N THR A 88 -2.37 9.95 9.20
CA THR A 88 -1.68 10.57 8.04
C THR A 88 -2.44 10.32 6.73
N VAL A 89 -2.11 11.07 5.68
CA VAL A 89 -2.59 10.84 4.31
C VAL A 89 -1.38 10.79 3.36
N PRO A 90 -1.17 9.67 2.65
CA PRO A 90 -1.82 8.38 2.88
C PRO A 90 -1.59 7.86 4.29
N GLY A 91 -2.41 6.93 4.74
CA GLY A 91 -2.14 6.19 5.98
C GLY A 91 -0.85 5.39 5.89
N PRO A 92 -0.35 4.84 7.02
CA PRO A 92 0.90 4.06 7.05
C PRO A 92 0.86 2.85 6.12
N VAL A 93 2.00 2.50 5.55
CA VAL A 93 2.14 1.34 4.66
C VAL A 93 1.93 0.05 5.45
N ILE A 94 1.07 -0.83 4.94
CA ILE A 94 1.01 -2.24 5.34
C ILE A 94 1.91 -3.03 4.41
N ARG A 95 2.87 -3.80 4.93
CA ARG A 95 3.68 -4.71 4.13
C ARG A 95 3.67 -6.12 4.74
N VAL A 96 3.26 -7.09 3.94
CA VAL A 96 3.09 -8.48 4.34
C VAL A 96 3.66 -9.41 3.28
N ASN A 97 3.89 -10.68 3.62
CA ASN A 97 4.31 -11.69 2.66
C ASN A 97 3.10 -12.47 2.12
N GLN A 98 3.19 -12.95 0.92
CA GLN A 98 2.18 -13.86 0.34
C GLN A 98 2.01 -15.10 1.23
N GLY A 99 0.78 -15.34 1.67
CA GLY A 99 0.41 -16.42 2.56
C GLY A 99 0.27 -16.01 4.03
N ASP A 100 0.64 -14.78 4.39
CA ASP A 100 0.47 -14.28 5.76
C ASP A 100 -1.02 -14.14 6.12
N VAL A 101 -1.32 -14.40 7.38
CA VAL A 101 -2.62 -14.11 7.98
C VAL A 101 -2.60 -12.66 8.49
N VAL A 102 -3.42 -11.83 7.90
CA VAL A 102 -3.56 -10.40 8.24
C VAL A 102 -4.80 -10.23 9.09
N LYS A 103 -4.63 -9.77 10.32
CA LYS A 103 -5.72 -9.46 11.24
C LYS A 103 -5.85 -7.96 11.41
N ILE A 104 -7.05 -7.46 11.22
CA ILE A 104 -7.37 -6.04 11.30
C ILE A 104 -8.26 -5.78 12.50
N THR A 105 -7.90 -4.77 13.27
CA THR A 105 -8.77 -4.09 14.24
C THR A 105 -8.91 -2.65 13.80
N LEU A 106 -10.01 -2.34 13.13
CA LEU A 106 -10.38 -0.98 12.75
C LEU A 106 -11.08 -0.32 13.94
N VAL A 107 -10.67 0.88 14.33
CA VAL A 107 -11.25 1.60 15.47
C VAL A 107 -11.71 2.98 15.00
N ASN A 108 -12.99 3.28 15.15
CA ASN A 108 -13.50 4.58 14.74
C ASN A 108 -13.42 5.62 15.87
N GLU A 109 -12.36 6.40 15.86
CA GLU A 109 -12.11 7.52 16.78
C GLU A 109 -12.53 8.89 16.17
N SER A 110 -13.27 8.86 15.05
CA SER A 110 -13.77 10.04 14.33
C SER A 110 -15.23 10.35 14.69
N PRO A 111 -15.77 11.52 14.28
CA PRO A 111 -17.15 11.91 14.62
C PRO A 111 -18.23 11.34 13.71
N MET A 112 -17.89 10.52 12.69
CA MET A 112 -18.86 10.00 11.71
C MET A 112 -18.59 8.54 11.33
N PRO A 113 -19.56 7.85 10.67
CA PRO A 113 -19.36 6.45 10.27
C PRO A 113 -18.29 6.28 9.19
N HIS A 114 -17.48 5.24 9.32
CA HIS A 114 -16.45 4.84 8.37
C HIS A 114 -16.36 3.32 8.25
N SER A 115 -15.67 2.85 7.21
CA SER A 115 -15.36 1.44 6.99
C SER A 115 -13.96 1.29 6.40
N ILE A 116 -13.58 0.07 6.04
CA ILE A 116 -12.32 -0.19 5.35
C ILE A 116 -12.50 -1.31 4.34
N ASP A 117 -11.96 -1.12 3.13
CA ASP A 117 -11.92 -2.08 2.04
C ASP A 117 -10.45 -2.36 1.66
N PHE A 118 -10.08 -3.63 1.61
CA PHE A 118 -8.75 -4.09 1.20
C PHE A 118 -8.81 -4.71 -0.18
N HIS A 119 -8.25 -4.08 -1.20
CA HIS A 119 -8.17 -4.65 -2.54
C HIS A 119 -7.31 -5.93 -2.60
N ALA A 120 -6.44 -6.15 -1.62
CA ALA A 120 -5.65 -7.38 -1.45
C ALA A 120 -6.45 -8.55 -0.86
N ALA A 121 -7.68 -8.33 -0.37
CA ALA A 121 -8.44 -9.33 0.37
C ALA A 121 -9.56 -9.94 -0.48
N ARG A 122 -9.68 -11.27 -0.45
CA ARG A 122 -10.80 -12.00 -1.05
C ARG A 122 -11.86 -12.32 0.00
N ILE A 123 -12.54 -11.28 0.50
CA ILE A 123 -13.58 -11.39 1.54
C ILE A 123 -14.88 -10.72 1.05
N PRO A 124 -16.06 -11.34 1.29
CA PRO A 124 -17.33 -10.69 0.99
C PRO A 124 -17.53 -9.40 1.78
N MET A 125 -18.00 -8.33 1.12
CA MET A 125 -18.24 -7.00 1.71
C MET A 125 -19.04 -7.05 3.02
N ASN A 126 -20.06 -7.91 3.12
CA ASN A 126 -20.90 -8.00 4.31
C ASN A 126 -20.20 -8.60 5.54
N LYS A 127 -18.97 -9.12 5.38
CA LYS A 127 -18.16 -9.65 6.48
C LYS A 127 -17.12 -8.63 7.00
N ALA A 128 -16.43 -7.95 6.10
CA ALA A 128 -15.28 -7.14 6.45
C ALA A 128 -15.51 -5.63 6.26
N PHE A 129 -16.31 -5.20 5.27
CA PHE A 129 -16.41 -3.80 4.88
C PHE A 129 -17.66 -3.11 5.43
N LYS A 130 -17.98 -3.39 6.70
CA LYS A 130 -19.13 -2.77 7.38
C LYS A 130 -18.74 -1.37 7.87
N SER A 131 -19.66 -0.41 7.68
CA SER A 131 -19.53 0.88 8.36
C SER A 131 -19.70 0.71 9.86
N ILE A 132 -18.78 1.29 10.62
CA ILE A 132 -18.80 1.39 12.08
C ILE A 132 -19.03 2.83 12.49
N VAL A 133 -19.88 3.05 13.49
CA VAL A 133 -20.15 4.39 14.04
C VAL A 133 -19.07 4.83 15.01
N PRO A 134 -19.01 6.13 15.38
CA PRO A 134 -18.04 6.64 16.35
C PRO A 134 -17.97 5.79 17.62
N GLY A 135 -16.76 5.41 18.03
CA GLY A 135 -16.47 4.58 19.19
C GLY A 135 -16.56 3.06 18.97
N GLU A 136 -17.00 2.61 17.82
CA GLU A 136 -17.05 1.16 17.50
C GLU A 136 -15.73 0.62 16.97
N GLU A 137 -15.57 -0.70 17.09
CA GLU A 137 -14.50 -1.48 16.50
C GLU A 137 -15.04 -2.53 15.52
N LEU A 138 -14.28 -2.78 14.44
CA LEU A 138 -14.50 -3.89 13.53
C LEU A 138 -13.25 -4.78 13.49
N LYS A 139 -13.44 -6.08 13.72
CA LYS A 139 -12.35 -7.06 13.63
C LYS A 139 -12.63 -8.06 12.55
N PHE A 140 -11.65 -8.32 11.72
CA PHE A 140 -11.68 -9.37 10.69
C PHE A 140 -10.26 -9.81 10.35
N GLU A 141 -10.16 -10.92 9.61
CA GLU A 141 -8.89 -11.43 9.11
C GLU A 141 -9.03 -11.94 7.69
N PHE A 142 -7.91 -11.93 6.97
CA PHE A 142 -7.80 -12.55 5.66
C PHE A 142 -6.38 -13.11 5.46
N THR A 143 -6.25 -14.03 4.50
CA THR A 143 -4.93 -14.48 4.05
C THR A 143 -4.52 -13.67 2.82
N ALA A 144 -3.32 -13.10 2.83
CA ALA A 144 -2.75 -12.34 1.71
C ALA A 144 -2.29 -13.30 0.61
N ASN A 145 -3.22 -13.79 -0.21
CA ASN A 145 -2.94 -14.84 -1.20
C ASN A 145 -2.33 -14.33 -2.50
N ASP A 146 -2.60 -13.10 -2.86
CA ASP A 146 -2.21 -12.51 -4.14
C ASP A 146 -1.09 -11.50 -3.89
N PRO A 147 0.10 -11.70 -4.51
CA PRO A 147 1.18 -10.70 -4.42
C PRO A 147 0.83 -9.47 -5.24
N GLY A 148 1.24 -8.28 -4.75
CA GLY A 148 0.97 -7.04 -5.45
C GLY A 148 1.11 -5.79 -4.61
N ALA A 149 0.79 -4.65 -5.25
CA ALA A 149 0.67 -3.34 -4.63
C ALA A 149 -0.78 -2.88 -4.75
N PHE A 150 -1.48 -2.76 -3.62
CA PHE A 150 -2.92 -2.57 -3.60
C PHE A 150 -3.32 -1.35 -2.79
N MET A 151 -4.46 -0.79 -3.15
CA MET A 151 -5.14 0.24 -2.39
C MET A 151 -5.94 -0.38 -1.23
N VAL A 152 -5.99 0.34 -0.12
CA VAL A 152 -6.96 0.16 0.95
C VAL A 152 -7.69 1.49 1.11
N HIS A 153 -9.02 1.49 1.20
CA HIS A 153 -9.79 2.72 1.31
C HIS A 153 -11.06 2.58 2.14
N CYS A 154 -11.67 3.70 2.49
CA CYS A 154 -13.00 3.69 3.11
C CYS A 154 -14.08 3.37 2.06
N GLY A 155 -14.96 2.42 2.37
CA GLY A 155 -16.08 2.02 1.50
C GLY A 155 -17.45 2.51 1.97
N THR A 156 -17.53 3.37 2.99
CA THR A 156 -18.79 3.97 3.47
C THR A 156 -19.35 4.93 2.43
N PRO A 157 -20.63 4.80 2.03
CA PRO A 157 -21.28 5.74 1.11
C PRO A 157 -21.46 7.14 1.73
N PRO A 158 -21.25 8.21 0.92
CA PRO A 158 -20.80 8.21 -0.47
C PRO A 158 -19.27 8.03 -0.54
N VAL A 159 -18.83 6.93 -1.18
CA VAL A 159 -17.41 6.51 -1.20
C VAL A 159 -16.47 7.59 -1.73
N LEU A 160 -16.89 8.33 -2.77
CA LEU A 160 -16.14 9.45 -3.34
C LEU A 160 -15.73 10.45 -2.26
N LEU A 161 -16.66 10.81 -1.35
CA LEU A 161 -16.42 11.76 -0.28
C LEU A 161 -15.28 11.32 0.65
N HIS A 162 -15.28 10.03 1.03
CA HIS A 162 -14.30 9.50 1.96
C HIS A 162 -12.90 9.42 1.35
N ILE A 163 -12.80 8.99 0.08
CA ILE A 163 -11.51 8.89 -0.60
C ILE A 163 -10.93 10.28 -0.86
N MET A 164 -11.73 11.25 -1.35
CA MET A 164 -11.25 12.61 -1.61
C MET A 164 -10.77 13.34 -0.35
N GLN A 165 -11.24 12.92 0.84
CA GLN A 165 -10.80 13.45 2.13
C GLN A 165 -9.52 12.79 2.65
N GLY A 166 -8.98 11.77 1.96
CA GLY A 166 -7.70 11.15 2.31
C GLY A 166 -7.79 9.75 2.93
N MET A 167 -8.98 9.11 2.93
CA MET A 167 -9.16 7.80 3.54
C MET A 167 -8.67 6.66 2.65
N TYR A 168 -7.37 6.58 2.51
CA TYR A 168 -6.68 5.50 1.81
C TYR A 168 -5.30 5.25 2.42
N LEU A 169 -4.81 4.02 2.24
CA LEU A 169 -3.45 3.61 2.56
C LEU A 169 -2.98 2.51 1.60
N PRO A 170 -1.67 2.34 1.42
CA PRO A 170 -1.12 1.28 0.59
C PRO A 170 -0.96 -0.03 1.37
N ILE A 171 -1.23 -1.18 0.71
CA ILE A 171 -0.80 -2.49 1.17
C ILE A 171 0.03 -3.17 0.08
N ILE A 172 1.21 -3.66 0.48
CA ILE A 172 2.12 -4.43 -0.35
C ILE A 172 2.08 -5.88 0.14
N VAL A 173 1.87 -6.80 -0.79
CA VAL A 173 2.00 -8.23 -0.54
C VAL A 173 3.22 -8.73 -1.31
N ASP A 174 4.32 -8.99 -0.61
CA ASP A 174 5.54 -9.51 -1.23
C ASP A 174 5.32 -10.92 -1.76
N PRO A 175 5.77 -11.24 -2.98
CA PRO A 175 5.64 -12.58 -3.55
C PRO A 175 6.43 -13.60 -2.73
N LYS A 176 5.88 -14.80 -2.56
CA LYS A 176 6.51 -15.90 -1.81
C LYS A 176 7.92 -16.25 -2.32
N ASP A 177 8.11 -16.17 -3.63
CA ASP A 177 9.39 -16.48 -4.28
C ASP A 177 10.25 -15.23 -4.53
N GLY A 178 9.86 -14.09 -3.90
CA GLY A 178 10.48 -12.79 -4.09
C GLY A 178 10.16 -12.15 -5.45
N TRP A 179 10.71 -10.97 -5.65
CA TRP A 179 10.50 -10.16 -6.88
C TRP A 179 11.38 -10.60 -8.06
N GLY A 180 12.20 -11.64 -7.89
CA GLY A 180 13.17 -12.10 -8.91
C GLY A 180 14.44 -11.26 -9.00
N THR A 181 14.42 -10.04 -8.49
CA THR A 181 15.58 -9.13 -8.37
C THR A 181 15.65 -8.58 -6.94
N LYS A 182 16.87 -8.32 -6.47
CA LYS A 182 17.06 -7.60 -5.22
C LYS A 182 17.08 -6.09 -5.52
N ALA A 183 16.22 -5.32 -4.88
CA ALA A 183 16.29 -3.87 -4.90
C ALA A 183 17.25 -3.37 -3.81
N ASP A 184 17.95 -2.28 -4.09
CA ASP A 184 18.81 -1.57 -3.15
C ASP A 184 18.01 -0.50 -2.41
N LYS A 185 17.07 0.12 -3.10
CA LYS A 185 16.11 1.09 -2.55
C LYS A 185 14.69 0.74 -2.95
N GLU A 186 13.77 0.89 -2.02
CA GLU A 186 12.34 0.66 -2.25
C GLU A 186 11.53 1.86 -1.76
N PHE A 187 10.61 2.34 -2.58
CA PHE A 187 9.74 3.48 -2.27
C PHE A 187 8.29 3.16 -2.58
N VAL A 188 7.38 3.74 -1.80
CA VAL A 188 5.93 3.70 -2.04
C VAL A 188 5.46 5.09 -2.43
N LEU A 189 4.78 5.17 -3.57
CA LEU A 189 4.17 6.39 -4.07
C LEU A 189 2.67 6.15 -4.24
N VAL A 190 1.85 6.94 -3.54
CA VAL A 190 0.40 6.90 -3.67
C VAL A 190 -0.05 8.17 -4.36
N GLN A 191 -0.49 8.05 -5.63
CA GLN A 191 -1.15 9.16 -6.31
C GLN A 191 -2.57 9.32 -5.80
N SER A 192 -3.01 10.56 -5.60
CA SER A 192 -4.37 10.87 -5.19
C SER A 192 -4.77 12.28 -5.58
N GLU A 193 -6.03 12.62 -5.34
CA GLU A 193 -6.63 13.88 -5.70
C GLU A 193 -7.24 14.57 -4.49
N PHE A 194 -7.09 15.89 -4.40
CA PHE A 194 -7.81 16.72 -3.45
C PHE A 194 -8.68 17.74 -4.17
N TYR A 195 -9.85 17.97 -3.59
CA TYR A 195 -10.87 18.88 -4.08
C TYR A 195 -11.19 19.89 -2.99
N SER A 196 -10.60 21.07 -3.10
CA SER A 196 -10.70 22.11 -2.08
C SER A 196 -11.30 23.38 -2.65
N MET A 197 -12.19 24.00 -1.90
CA MET A 197 -12.68 25.35 -2.22
C MET A 197 -11.59 26.38 -1.95
N PRO A 198 -11.61 27.52 -2.68
CA PRO A 198 -10.68 28.63 -2.43
C PRO A 198 -10.88 29.26 -1.04
N GLU A 199 -12.11 29.23 -0.53
CA GLU A 199 -12.50 29.86 0.73
C GLU A 199 -11.97 29.04 1.91
N MET A 200 -11.46 29.73 2.91
CA MET A 200 -11.05 29.13 4.17
C MET A 200 -12.18 29.18 5.19
N ALA A 201 -12.36 28.09 5.92
CA ALA A 201 -13.21 28.04 7.10
C ALA A 201 -12.59 28.85 8.26
N ALA A 202 -13.38 29.12 9.30
CA ALA A 202 -12.93 29.89 10.46
C ALA A 202 -11.72 29.28 11.21
N ASN A 203 -11.51 27.97 11.08
CA ASN A 203 -10.37 27.24 11.64
C ASN A 203 -9.09 27.33 10.79
N GLY A 204 -9.12 28.07 9.66
CA GLY A 204 -8.00 28.24 8.75
C GLY A 204 -7.74 27.05 7.82
N THR A 205 -8.69 26.13 7.69
CA THR A 205 -8.63 25.05 6.68
C THR A 205 -9.47 25.40 5.47
N HIS A 206 -9.08 24.90 4.28
CA HIS A 206 -9.93 24.96 3.10
C HIS A 206 -11.07 23.94 3.22
N ALA A 207 -12.27 24.35 2.84
CA ALA A 207 -13.42 23.46 2.77
C ALA A 207 -13.28 22.48 1.61
N MET A 208 -13.88 21.31 1.74
CA MET A 208 -13.97 20.34 0.66
C MET A 208 -14.93 20.82 -0.45
N ASP A 209 -14.57 20.55 -1.71
CA ASP A 209 -15.42 20.78 -2.87
C ASP A 209 -15.99 19.45 -3.39
N TYR A 210 -17.10 19.00 -2.82
CA TYR A 210 -17.72 17.75 -3.25
C TYR A 210 -18.31 17.83 -4.66
N THR A 211 -18.85 18.98 -5.06
CA THR A 211 -19.33 19.21 -6.42
C THR A 211 -18.20 19.15 -7.43
N GLY A 212 -17.08 19.79 -7.12
CA GLY A 212 -15.87 19.69 -7.93
C GLY A 212 -15.36 18.27 -8.06
N ALA A 213 -15.49 17.45 -7.00
CA ALA A 213 -15.14 16.03 -7.06
C ALA A 213 -16.07 15.23 -7.99
N GLN A 214 -17.37 15.47 -7.95
CA GLN A 214 -18.33 14.85 -8.87
C GLN A 214 -18.06 15.25 -10.34
N ASP A 215 -17.62 16.48 -10.55
CA ASP A 215 -17.25 17.03 -11.87
C ASP A 215 -15.83 16.67 -12.31
N LYS A 216 -15.06 15.94 -11.48
CA LYS A 216 -13.64 15.61 -11.72
C LYS A 216 -12.74 16.85 -11.88
N LYS A 217 -12.97 17.88 -11.10
CA LYS A 217 -12.21 19.15 -11.11
C LYS A 217 -11.27 19.24 -9.90
N ALA A 218 -10.30 18.31 -9.82
CA ALA A 218 -9.35 18.32 -8.71
C ALA A 218 -8.57 19.63 -8.63
N SER A 219 -8.45 20.16 -7.41
CA SER A 219 -7.61 21.33 -7.10
C SER A 219 -6.13 20.92 -7.08
N TYR A 220 -5.84 19.73 -6.55
CA TYR A 220 -4.50 19.15 -6.48
C TYR A 220 -4.54 17.68 -6.89
N VAL A 221 -3.49 17.24 -7.60
CA VAL A 221 -3.17 15.83 -7.81
C VAL A 221 -1.78 15.62 -7.22
N VAL A 222 -1.61 14.65 -6.36
CA VAL A 222 -0.44 14.60 -5.49
C VAL A 222 0.17 13.20 -5.42
N PHE A 223 1.45 13.11 -5.07
CA PHE A 223 2.04 11.87 -4.56
C PHE A 223 2.18 11.97 -3.03
N ASN A 224 1.71 10.94 -2.34
CA ASN A 224 1.78 10.81 -0.88
C ASN A 224 1.20 12.02 -0.12
N GLY A 225 0.03 12.51 -0.57
CA GLY A 225 -0.82 13.42 0.19
C GLY A 225 -0.47 14.91 0.12
N LYS A 226 0.65 15.32 -0.52
CA LYS A 226 1.03 16.73 -0.64
C LYS A 226 1.59 17.05 -2.02
N ALA A 227 1.11 18.14 -2.62
CA ALA A 227 1.55 18.62 -3.92
C ALA A 227 3.03 19.05 -3.89
N PHE A 228 3.79 18.64 -4.90
CA PHE A 228 5.19 19.03 -5.16
C PHE A 228 6.21 18.65 -4.06
N GLN A 229 5.83 17.91 -3.00
CA GLN A 229 6.72 17.66 -1.86
C GLN A 229 8.06 17.01 -2.25
N TYR A 230 8.07 16.12 -3.22
CA TYR A 230 9.29 15.47 -3.70
C TYR A 230 10.06 16.29 -4.75
N LYS A 231 9.55 17.45 -5.17
CA LYS A 231 10.33 18.43 -5.91
C LYS A 231 11.27 19.19 -5.00
N ASP A 232 10.78 19.55 -3.80
CA ASP A 232 11.55 20.26 -2.79
C ASP A 232 12.40 19.31 -1.92
N HIS A 233 11.95 18.05 -1.77
CA HIS A 233 12.59 16.98 -0.99
C HIS A 233 12.70 15.69 -1.82
N PRO A 234 13.67 15.62 -2.75
CA PRO A 234 13.82 14.49 -3.67
C PRO A 234 14.05 13.15 -2.96
N LEU A 235 13.66 12.06 -3.61
CA LEU A 235 14.08 10.73 -3.23
C LEU A 235 15.56 10.55 -3.60
N HIS A 236 16.37 10.01 -2.70
CA HIS A 236 17.81 9.85 -2.90
C HIS A 236 18.19 8.41 -3.17
N VAL A 237 18.99 8.20 -4.24
CA VAL A 237 19.53 6.90 -4.63
C VAL A 237 21.00 7.06 -5.04
N ASP A 238 21.79 6.00 -4.93
CA ASP A 238 23.16 5.99 -5.40
C ASP A 238 23.24 5.51 -6.86
N VAL A 239 24.32 5.89 -7.56
CA VAL A 239 24.58 5.38 -8.92
C VAL A 239 24.78 3.88 -8.88
N GLY A 240 24.08 3.15 -9.70
CA GLY A 240 24.08 1.69 -9.75
C GLY A 240 23.01 1.03 -8.89
N ASP A 241 22.32 1.79 -8.03
CA ASP A 241 21.20 1.24 -7.25
C ASP A 241 20.08 0.74 -8.16
N ARG A 242 19.59 -0.45 -7.86
CA ARG A 242 18.30 -0.93 -8.36
C ARG A 242 17.20 -0.39 -7.48
N VAL A 243 16.35 0.42 -8.07
CA VAL A 243 15.21 1.04 -7.40
C VAL A 243 13.94 0.27 -7.73
N ARG A 244 13.16 -0.03 -6.69
CA ARG A 244 11.79 -0.56 -6.83
C ARG A 244 10.79 0.45 -6.30
N LEU A 245 9.83 0.81 -7.15
CA LEU A 245 8.76 1.73 -6.80
C LEU A 245 7.44 0.96 -6.76
N PHE A 246 6.76 1.01 -5.62
CA PHE A 246 5.38 0.56 -5.48
C PHE A 246 4.50 1.78 -5.71
N VAL A 247 3.82 1.84 -6.84
CA VAL A 247 2.97 2.98 -7.20
C VAL A 247 1.52 2.54 -7.14
N ILE A 248 0.74 3.20 -6.29
CA ILE A 248 -0.70 2.96 -6.13
C ILE A 248 -1.44 4.23 -6.54
N ASN A 249 -2.51 4.08 -7.30
CA ASN A 249 -3.39 5.19 -7.64
C ASN A 249 -4.67 5.11 -6.80
N ALA A 250 -4.74 5.91 -5.74
CA ALA A 250 -5.93 6.00 -4.90
C ALA A 250 -7.07 6.79 -5.56
N GLY A 251 -6.82 7.48 -6.65
CA GLY A 251 -7.81 8.29 -7.36
C GLY A 251 -8.32 9.45 -6.51
N PRO A 252 -9.63 9.68 -6.43
CA PRO A 252 -10.73 8.75 -6.77
C PRO A 252 -11.16 8.71 -8.24
N SER A 253 -10.68 9.59 -9.10
CA SER A 253 -11.29 9.78 -10.42
C SER A 253 -10.34 9.72 -11.60
N PHE A 254 -9.05 10.07 -11.41
CA PHE A 254 -8.06 10.12 -12.49
C PHE A 254 -7.17 8.89 -12.51
N ASP A 255 -6.73 8.54 -13.70
CA ASP A 255 -5.69 7.54 -13.89
C ASP A 255 -4.30 8.14 -13.59
N SER A 256 -3.31 7.28 -13.39
CA SER A 256 -1.90 7.67 -13.25
C SER A 256 -1.12 7.12 -14.43
N ASP A 257 -0.67 7.99 -15.32
CA ASP A 257 0.24 7.63 -16.41
C ASP A 257 1.69 7.74 -15.90
N PHE A 258 2.11 6.79 -15.05
CA PHE A 258 3.37 6.91 -14.32
C PHE A 258 4.57 6.77 -15.25
N HIS A 259 5.48 7.74 -15.16
CA HIS A 259 6.70 7.85 -15.95
C HIS A 259 7.84 8.45 -15.12
N ILE A 260 9.08 8.07 -15.43
CA ILE A 260 10.29 8.76 -14.95
C ILE A 260 11.01 9.32 -16.17
N VAL A 261 11.11 10.64 -16.24
CA VAL A 261 11.79 11.35 -17.34
C VAL A 261 13.28 10.98 -17.36
N GLY A 262 13.76 10.57 -18.51
CA GLY A 262 15.17 10.22 -18.71
C GLY A 262 15.52 8.76 -18.40
N THR A 263 14.53 7.89 -18.17
CA THR A 263 14.77 6.45 -18.00
C THR A 263 13.71 5.59 -18.68
N ILE A 264 14.03 4.34 -18.86
CA ILE A 264 13.11 3.26 -19.28
C ILE A 264 13.07 2.27 -18.12
N PHE A 265 11.88 1.86 -17.70
CA PHE A 265 11.75 0.83 -16.67
C PHE A 265 12.25 -0.51 -17.20
N ASP A 266 13.17 -1.14 -16.48
CA ASP A 266 13.62 -2.51 -16.80
C ASP A 266 12.46 -3.47 -16.74
N ARG A 267 11.62 -3.33 -15.71
CA ARG A 267 10.41 -4.13 -15.49
C ARG A 267 9.29 -3.32 -14.89
N VAL A 268 8.09 -3.65 -15.33
CA VAL A 268 6.85 -3.19 -14.70
C VAL A 268 5.97 -4.41 -14.43
N TYR A 269 5.43 -4.48 -13.23
CA TYR A 269 4.49 -5.52 -12.82
C TYR A 269 3.12 -4.87 -12.62
N PRO A 270 2.20 -4.91 -13.60
CA PRO A 270 0.82 -4.47 -13.42
C PRO A 270 0.16 -5.17 -12.23
N ASP A 271 -0.60 -4.42 -11.41
CA ASP A 271 -1.12 -4.83 -10.09
C ASP A 271 -0.04 -5.26 -9.09
N GLY A 272 1.25 -5.14 -9.44
CA GLY A 272 2.37 -5.62 -8.66
C GLY A 272 2.50 -7.15 -8.64
N ASN A 273 1.82 -7.87 -9.52
CA ASN A 273 1.94 -9.32 -9.58
C ASN A 273 3.11 -9.73 -10.49
N PRO A 274 4.15 -10.46 -10.00
CA PRO A 274 5.31 -10.84 -10.79
C PRO A 274 5.00 -11.73 -12.01
N LYS A 275 3.81 -12.30 -12.07
CA LYS A 275 3.35 -13.05 -13.26
C LYS A 275 2.92 -12.16 -14.41
N ASN A 276 2.63 -10.89 -14.13
CA ASN A 276 2.26 -9.87 -15.10
C ASN A 276 3.49 -8.98 -15.32
N VAL A 277 4.47 -9.42 -16.10
CA VAL A 277 5.68 -8.63 -16.33
C VAL A 277 5.67 -8.00 -17.71
N LEU A 278 6.00 -6.72 -17.74
CA LEU A 278 6.34 -5.96 -18.94
C LEU A 278 7.79 -5.52 -18.83
N GLU A 279 8.56 -5.62 -19.90
CA GLU A 279 9.98 -5.26 -19.92
C GLU A 279 10.20 -4.05 -20.85
N HIS A 280 11.14 -3.19 -20.47
CA HIS A 280 11.55 -1.99 -21.22
C HIS A 280 10.40 -1.04 -21.56
N VAL A 281 9.60 -0.70 -20.54
CA VAL A 281 8.42 0.17 -20.65
C VAL A 281 8.77 1.59 -20.24
N GLN A 282 8.30 2.58 -21.00
CA GLN A 282 8.55 4.01 -20.70
C GLN A 282 7.50 4.62 -19.78
N THR A 283 6.23 4.26 -19.95
CA THR A 283 5.08 4.81 -19.22
C THR A 283 4.06 3.71 -19.00
N GLN A 284 3.52 3.63 -17.78
CA GLN A 284 2.52 2.64 -17.44
C GLN A 284 1.27 3.32 -16.90
N LEU A 285 0.13 3.00 -17.49
CA LEU A 285 -1.18 3.38 -16.99
C LEU A 285 -1.52 2.58 -15.71
N ILE A 286 -1.88 3.30 -14.65
CA ILE A 286 -2.42 2.73 -13.42
C ILE A 286 -3.82 3.34 -13.24
N PRO A 287 -4.89 2.54 -13.43
CA PRO A 287 -6.26 3.03 -13.26
C PRO A 287 -6.53 3.45 -11.82
N ALA A 288 -7.54 4.28 -11.60
CA ALA A 288 -8.00 4.62 -10.25
C ALA A 288 -8.35 3.35 -9.46
N GLY A 289 -7.81 3.21 -8.25
CA GLY A 289 -7.93 2.00 -7.41
C GLY A 289 -6.91 0.89 -7.74
N GLY A 290 -6.08 1.07 -8.75
CA GLY A 290 -5.04 0.12 -9.16
C GLY A 290 -3.67 0.38 -8.55
N GLY A 291 -2.73 -0.50 -8.86
CA GLY A 291 -1.32 -0.35 -8.49
C GLY A 291 -0.39 -0.99 -9.51
N ALA A 292 0.87 -0.69 -9.43
CA ALA A 292 1.92 -1.35 -10.21
C ALA A 292 3.26 -1.29 -9.46
N VAL A 293 4.16 -2.21 -9.79
CA VAL A 293 5.53 -2.18 -9.26
C VAL A 293 6.49 -1.96 -10.42
N PHE A 294 7.42 -1.03 -10.24
CA PHE A 294 8.38 -0.61 -11.26
C PHE A 294 9.79 -0.91 -10.77
N GLU A 295 10.64 -1.36 -11.67
CA GLU A 295 12.07 -1.55 -11.42
C GLU A 295 12.90 -0.84 -12.48
N THR A 296 13.92 -0.13 -12.05
CA THR A 296 14.93 0.48 -12.91
C THR A 296 16.27 0.56 -12.19
N VAL A 297 17.35 0.62 -12.95
CA VAL A 297 18.71 0.86 -12.44
C VAL A 297 19.18 2.21 -12.98
N PHE A 298 19.73 3.04 -12.09
CA PHE A 298 20.36 4.29 -12.49
C PHE A 298 21.86 4.04 -12.73
N ASP A 299 22.18 3.44 -13.87
CA ASP A 299 23.53 3.03 -14.24
C ASP A 299 24.33 4.20 -14.82
N LYS A 300 25.61 4.33 -14.41
CA LYS A 300 26.53 5.37 -14.91
C LYS A 300 26.72 5.37 -16.42
N ASP A 301 26.58 4.22 -17.07
CA ASP A 301 26.80 4.05 -18.50
C ASP A 301 25.52 4.30 -19.34
N SER A 302 24.37 4.41 -18.71
CA SER A 302 23.08 4.67 -19.37
C SER A 302 22.45 6.02 -19.00
N ASN A 303 22.15 6.24 -17.72
CA ASN A 303 21.45 7.43 -17.23
C ASN A 303 22.25 8.25 -16.22
N GLY A 304 23.18 7.65 -15.44
CA GLY A 304 24.18 8.36 -14.65
C GLY A 304 23.64 9.20 -13.48
N GLU A 305 24.53 10.07 -12.97
CA GLU A 305 24.18 11.00 -11.90
C GLU A 305 23.29 12.13 -12.43
N GLY A 306 22.34 12.56 -11.58
CA GLY A 306 21.47 13.68 -11.93
C GLY A 306 20.12 13.60 -11.24
N ALA A 307 19.21 14.47 -11.65
CA ALA A 307 17.83 14.48 -11.18
C ALA A 307 16.88 13.96 -12.25
N TYR A 308 16.03 13.03 -11.86
CA TYR A 308 15.06 12.38 -12.71
C TYR A 308 13.66 12.70 -12.19
N ALA A 309 12.83 13.34 -13.01
CA ALA A 309 11.48 13.66 -12.61
C ALA A 309 10.57 12.43 -12.74
N PHE A 310 9.90 12.02 -11.68
CA PHE A 310 8.76 11.11 -11.79
C PHE A 310 7.46 11.91 -11.82
N VAL A 311 6.54 11.51 -12.70
CA VAL A 311 5.31 12.25 -12.99
C VAL A 311 4.15 11.31 -13.29
N THR A 312 2.91 11.79 -13.13
CA THR A 312 1.86 11.33 -14.04
C THR A 312 2.02 12.06 -15.37
N HIS A 313 2.03 11.35 -16.50
CA HIS A 313 2.22 11.96 -17.82
C HIS A 313 0.95 12.66 -18.34
N SER A 314 -0.16 12.58 -17.62
CA SER A 314 -1.29 13.51 -17.71
C SER A 314 -0.83 14.88 -17.18
N PHE A 315 -0.22 15.71 -18.04
CA PHE A 315 0.46 16.93 -17.59
C PHE A 315 -0.47 17.97 -16.95
N ALA A 316 -1.76 17.98 -17.29
CA ALA A 316 -2.73 18.79 -16.57
C ALA A 316 -2.81 18.44 -15.08
N ASP A 317 -2.54 17.17 -14.73
CA ASP A 317 -2.54 16.67 -13.36
C ASP A 317 -1.15 16.80 -12.72
N ALA A 318 -0.08 16.56 -13.48
CA ALA A 318 1.28 16.82 -13.01
C ALA A 318 1.47 18.28 -12.57
N GLN A 319 0.91 19.23 -13.32
CA GLN A 319 0.93 20.67 -12.99
C GLN A 319 0.15 21.03 -11.73
N LYS A 320 -0.75 20.15 -11.26
CA LYS A 320 -1.48 20.31 -9.98
C LYS A 320 -0.71 19.70 -8.78
N GLY A 321 0.47 19.10 -9.00
CA GLY A 321 1.31 18.62 -7.90
C GLY A 321 1.84 17.19 -8.03
N ALA A 322 1.36 16.40 -9.02
CA ALA A 322 1.78 15.00 -9.19
C ALA A 322 3.11 14.90 -9.96
N VAL A 323 4.14 15.52 -9.40
CA VAL A 323 5.54 15.51 -9.86
C VAL A 323 6.48 15.45 -8.65
N GLY A 324 7.54 14.68 -8.79
CA GLY A 324 8.63 14.62 -7.81
C GLY A 324 9.96 14.34 -8.49
N LEU A 325 11.04 14.28 -7.73
CA LEU A 325 12.39 14.05 -8.22
C LEU A 325 13.03 12.85 -7.51
N ILE A 326 13.77 12.09 -8.28
CA ILE A 326 14.78 11.15 -7.79
C ILE A 326 16.14 11.79 -8.03
N GLN A 327 16.89 12.05 -6.97
CA GLN A 327 18.27 12.53 -7.02
C GLN A 327 19.20 11.32 -7.00
N VAL A 328 19.94 11.13 -8.09
CA VAL A 328 20.92 10.06 -8.23
C VAL A 328 22.30 10.62 -7.97
N GLY A 329 23.03 10.03 -7.02
CA GLY A 329 24.37 10.49 -6.63
C GLY A 329 24.36 11.81 -5.88
N ASN A 330 25.52 12.48 -5.86
CA ASN A 330 25.75 13.67 -5.04
C ASN A 330 25.69 15.00 -5.82
N GLN A 331 25.37 14.99 -7.09
CA GLN A 331 25.31 16.20 -7.90
C GLN A 331 24.16 17.10 -7.43
N GLN A 332 24.49 18.22 -6.79
CA GLN A 332 23.50 19.25 -6.47
C GLN A 332 22.96 19.87 -7.75
N MET A 333 21.64 19.98 -7.86
CA MET A 333 20.98 20.65 -8.97
C MET A 333 21.31 22.14 -8.96
N ALA A 334 22.22 22.58 -9.83
CA ALA A 334 22.38 23.99 -10.14
C ALA A 334 21.27 24.39 -11.14
N GLY A 335 20.24 25.11 -10.68
CA GLY A 335 19.42 25.99 -11.49
C GLY A 335 18.34 25.36 -12.37
N MET A 336 17.46 24.51 -11.84
CA MET A 336 16.12 24.31 -12.45
C MET A 336 15.12 25.27 -11.81
N THR A 337 15.06 26.50 -12.34
CA THR A 337 13.92 27.39 -12.16
C THR A 337 12.90 27.09 -13.25
N HIS A 338 11.77 26.50 -12.87
CA HIS A 338 10.57 26.44 -13.71
C HIS A 338 9.40 27.08 -12.98
#